data_c7a154a956e03c19fbbd5af6fcf4df61
#
_entry.id   c7a154a956e03c19fbbd5af6fcf4df61
#
_cell.length_a   1.000
_cell.length_b   1.000
_cell.length_c   1.000
_cell.angle_alpha   90.00
_cell.angle_beta   90.00
_cell.angle_gamma   90.00
#
_symmetry.space_group_name_H-M   'P 1'
#
loop_
_entity.id
_entity.type
_entity.pdbx_description
1 polymer ?
#
loop_
_entity_poly.entity_id
_entity_poly.type
_entity_poly.pdbx_seq_one_letter_code
_entity_poly.pdbx_strand_id
1 'polypeptide(L)'
;RECNAELPHGAHRCRHCGRPILHEKIWNNKRLRALFIGIIIVLVAVGAGFAVVASQDAAVNRSVKDAICNFQFDTAETRRHDVKLFPAGDNDLRTEIIRTGQLYQAGQYTQTLMYIDDLHENYADSELVVYSGVLDAMEAKSLPQIYAAAANDYSAQDYQTALAEYTVLA
;
A
#
# COMPACT_ATOMS: atom_id res chain seq x y z
N ARG A 1 42.73 1.17 37.12
CA ARG A 1 43.46 -0.08 36.84
C ARG A 1 42.44 -1.19 36.79
N GLU A 2 42.30 -1.86 35.68
CA GLU A 2 41.38 -2.97 35.48
C GLU A 2 42.01 -4.25 36.05
N CYS A 3 41.19 -5.06 36.74
CA CYS A 3 41.63 -6.32 37.31
C CYS A 3 41.45 -7.40 36.21
N ASN A 4 42.57 -7.97 35.71
CA ASN A 4 42.59 -9.01 34.68
C ASN A 4 42.32 -10.43 35.22
N ALA A 5 41.61 -10.57 36.33
CA ALA A 5 41.28 -11.89 36.89
C ALA A 5 40.15 -12.54 36.06
N GLU A 6 40.35 -13.80 35.66
CA GLU A 6 39.28 -14.62 35.07
C GLU A 6 38.12 -14.77 36.03
N LEU A 7 36.92 -14.41 35.56
CA LEU A 7 35.69 -14.42 36.35
C LEU A 7 34.89 -15.68 36.02
N PRO A 8 34.52 -16.49 37.03
CA PRO A 8 33.63 -17.61 36.79
C PRO A 8 32.24 -17.13 36.33
N HIS A 9 31.59 -17.88 35.45
CA HIS A 9 30.24 -17.60 34.98
C HIS A 9 29.29 -17.37 36.18
N GLY A 10 28.59 -16.20 36.16
CA GLY A 10 27.64 -15.85 37.22
C GLY A 10 28.24 -15.11 38.44
N ALA A 11 29.52 -14.74 38.40
CA ALA A 11 30.12 -13.97 39.50
C ALA A 11 29.63 -12.52 39.52
N HIS A 12 28.99 -12.10 40.59
CA HIS A 12 28.49 -10.73 40.78
C HIS A 12 29.58 -9.76 41.25
N ARG A 13 30.67 -10.23 41.79
CA ARG A 13 31.84 -9.48 42.26
C ARG A 13 33.14 -10.17 41.89
N CYS A 14 34.13 -9.38 41.55
CA CYS A 14 35.48 -9.91 41.37
C CYS A 14 36.05 -10.41 42.70
N ARG A 15 36.43 -11.71 42.79
CA ARG A 15 37.01 -12.29 43.98
C ARG A 15 38.37 -11.70 44.35
N HIS A 16 39.05 -11.07 43.39
CA HIS A 16 40.39 -10.54 43.60
C HIS A 16 40.39 -9.08 44.03
N CYS A 17 39.52 -8.24 43.51
CA CYS A 17 39.47 -6.81 43.84
C CYS A 17 38.16 -6.35 44.48
N GLY A 18 37.18 -7.24 44.70
CA GLY A 18 35.92 -6.96 45.36
C GLY A 18 34.96 -6.05 44.58
N ARG A 19 35.33 -5.58 43.37
CA ARG A 19 34.49 -4.67 42.61
C ARG A 19 33.28 -5.38 42.00
N PRO A 20 32.09 -4.78 42.08
CA PRO A 20 30.92 -5.32 41.41
C PRO A 20 31.11 -5.29 39.90
N ILE A 21 30.68 -6.34 39.21
CA ILE A 21 30.66 -6.41 37.75
C ILE A 21 29.59 -5.44 37.25
N LEU A 22 29.79 -4.87 36.06
CA LEU A 22 28.97 -3.78 35.51
C LEU A 22 27.45 -4.03 35.61
N HIS A 23 27.04 -5.30 35.48
CA HIS A 23 25.65 -5.73 35.54
C HIS A 23 24.98 -5.42 36.90
N GLU A 24 25.71 -5.66 38.02
CA GLU A 24 25.18 -5.45 39.36
C GLU A 24 25.09 -3.96 39.73
N LYS A 25 26.00 -3.12 39.16
CA LYS A 25 26.04 -1.69 39.42
C LYS A 25 24.84 -0.96 38.80
N ILE A 26 24.36 -1.42 37.65
CA ILE A 26 23.17 -0.87 36.93
C ILE A 26 21.89 -1.25 37.70
N TRP A 27 21.76 -2.51 38.14
CA TRP A 27 20.56 -3.01 38.78
C TRP A 27 20.38 -2.53 40.23
N ASN A 28 21.46 -2.23 40.94
CA ASN A 28 21.42 -1.74 42.35
C ASN A 28 21.12 -0.23 42.45
N ASN A 29 21.23 0.52 41.33
CA ASN A 29 20.87 1.93 41.36
C ASN A 29 19.35 2.09 41.07
N LYS A 30 18.57 2.34 42.14
CA LYS A 30 17.10 2.49 42.08
C LYS A 30 16.66 3.52 41.01
N ARG A 31 17.41 4.61 40.84
CA ARG A 31 17.09 5.66 39.85
C ARG A 31 17.32 5.18 38.42
N LEU A 32 18.45 4.47 38.19
CA LEU A 32 18.74 3.92 36.84
C LEU A 32 17.73 2.84 36.45
N ARG A 33 17.36 1.97 37.41
CA ARG A 33 16.34 0.95 37.18
C ARG A 33 14.96 1.56 36.83
N ALA A 34 14.55 2.60 37.59
CA ALA A 34 13.30 3.32 37.31
C ALA A 34 13.31 3.95 35.91
N LEU A 35 14.45 4.52 35.50
CA LEU A 35 14.61 5.12 34.19
C LEU A 35 14.52 4.07 33.08
N PHE A 36 15.18 2.91 33.21
CA PHE A 36 15.07 1.80 32.26
C PHE A 36 13.65 1.27 32.16
N ILE A 37 12.95 1.09 33.28
CA ILE A 37 11.55 0.66 33.29
C ILE A 37 10.68 1.70 32.58
N GLY A 38 10.90 2.99 32.85
CA GLY A 38 10.19 4.08 32.19
C GLY A 38 10.38 4.07 30.65
N ILE A 39 11.62 3.90 30.19
CA ILE A 39 11.93 3.78 28.75
C ILE A 39 11.21 2.58 28.13
N ILE A 40 11.23 1.41 28.79
CA ILE A 40 10.56 0.22 28.29
C ILE A 40 9.04 0.44 28.18
N ILE A 41 8.42 1.08 29.18
CA ILE A 41 6.99 1.39 29.15
C ILE A 41 6.65 2.30 27.97
N VAL A 42 7.46 3.34 27.75
CA VAL A 42 7.27 4.27 26.62
C VAL A 42 7.41 3.53 25.29
N LEU A 43 8.44 2.69 25.13
CA LEU A 43 8.64 1.90 23.90
C LEU A 43 7.49 0.94 23.63
N VAL A 44 6.97 0.28 24.69
CA VAL A 44 5.81 -0.62 24.56
C VAL A 44 4.56 0.17 24.18
N ALA A 45 4.32 1.34 24.80
CA ALA A 45 3.17 2.18 24.48
C ALA A 45 3.22 2.69 23.04
N VAL A 46 4.39 3.15 22.58
CA VAL A 46 4.62 3.58 21.20
C VAL A 46 4.43 2.41 20.24
N GLY A 47 5.01 1.25 20.54
CA GLY A 47 4.85 0.03 19.72
C GLY A 47 3.39 -0.42 19.60
N ALA A 48 2.64 -0.38 20.70
CA ALA A 48 1.20 -0.68 20.70
C ALA A 48 0.42 0.33 19.86
N GLY A 49 0.73 1.62 19.95
CA GLY A 49 0.13 2.66 19.12
C GLY A 49 0.36 2.42 17.62
N PHE A 50 1.60 2.11 17.24
CA PHE A 50 1.93 1.75 15.85
C PHE A 50 1.18 0.51 15.36
N ALA A 51 1.06 -0.54 16.19
CA ALA A 51 0.35 -1.75 15.84
C ALA A 51 -1.15 -1.50 15.58
N VAL A 52 -1.78 -0.63 16.39
CA VAL A 52 -3.18 -0.24 16.18
C VAL A 52 -3.35 0.50 14.86
N VAL A 53 -2.50 1.51 14.57
CA VAL A 53 -2.58 2.25 13.30
C VAL A 53 -2.32 1.34 12.12
N ALA A 54 -1.32 0.46 12.17
CA ALA A 54 -1.03 -0.50 11.11
C ALA A 54 -2.22 -1.44 10.84
N SER A 55 -2.92 -1.90 11.89
CA SER A 55 -4.10 -2.74 11.72
C SER A 55 -5.28 -2.00 11.10
N GLN A 56 -5.46 -0.72 11.43
CA GLN A 56 -6.49 0.14 10.83
C GLN A 56 -6.17 0.39 9.35
N ASP A 57 -4.93 0.78 9.02
CA ASP A 57 -4.51 1.01 7.64
C ASP A 57 -4.64 -0.27 6.79
N ALA A 58 -4.32 -1.43 7.35
CA ALA A 58 -4.50 -2.71 6.67
C ALA A 58 -5.99 -3.03 6.39
N ALA A 59 -6.91 -2.64 7.29
CA ALA A 59 -8.34 -2.79 7.08
C ALA A 59 -8.85 -1.83 6.00
N VAL A 60 -8.40 -0.57 6.01
CA VAL A 60 -8.72 0.42 4.98
C VAL A 60 -8.19 -0.03 3.63
N ASN A 61 -6.93 -0.46 3.55
CA ASN A 61 -6.32 -0.95 2.31
C ASN A 61 -7.09 -2.14 1.70
N ARG A 62 -7.60 -3.07 2.52
CA ARG A 62 -8.49 -4.16 2.05
C ARG A 62 -9.79 -3.61 1.51
N SER A 63 -10.40 -2.69 2.23
CA SER A 63 -11.67 -2.06 1.83
C SER A 63 -11.55 -1.24 0.54
N VAL A 64 -10.41 -0.60 0.28
CA VAL A 64 -10.12 0.05 -1.01
C VAL A 64 -10.06 -0.98 -2.13
N LYS A 65 -9.30 -2.07 -1.94
CA LYS A 65 -9.23 -3.16 -2.90
C LYS A 65 -10.62 -3.74 -3.21
N ASP A 66 -11.40 -4.04 -2.17
CA ASP A 66 -12.75 -4.59 -2.33
C ASP A 66 -13.67 -3.62 -3.08
N ALA A 67 -13.56 -2.31 -2.83
CA ALA A 67 -14.32 -1.30 -3.55
C ALA A 67 -13.95 -1.26 -5.04
N ILE A 68 -12.65 -1.30 -5.39
CA ILE A 68 -12.17 -1.41 -6.78
C ILE A 68 -12.77 -2.67 -7.44
N CYS A 69 -12.63 -3.83 -6.81
CA CYS A 69 -13.12 -5.10 -7.35
C CYS A 69 -14.65 -5.14 -7.53
N ASN A 70 -15.38 -4.28 -6.82
CA ASN A 70 -16.84 -4.14 -6.95
C ASN A 70 -17.27 -2.93 -7.79
N PHE A 71 -16.40 -2.34 -8.58
CA PHE A 71 -16.69 -1.17 -9.44
C PHE A 71 -17.16 0.07 -8.65
N GLN A 72 -16.76 0.22 -7.39
CA GLN A 72 -17.10 1.35 -6.52
C GLN A 72 -15.95 2.35 -6.46
N PHE A 73 -15.55 2.92 -7.60
CA PHE A 73 -14.33 3.71 -7.73
C PHE A 73 -14.35 4.99 -6.88
N ASP A 74 -15.48 5.69 -6.79
CA ASP A 74 -15.60 6.88 -5.92
C ASP A 74 -15.46 6.53 -4.44
N THR A 75 -16.01 5.37 -4.04
CA THR A 75 -15.84 4.84 -2.68
C THR A 75 -14.38 4.45 -2.43
N ALA A 76 -13.72 3.83 -3.39
CA ALA A 76 -12.32 3.47 -3.31
C ALA A 76 -11.44 4.71 -3.17
N GLU A 77 -11.68 5.75 -3.96
CA GLU A 77 -10.97 7.02 -3.90
C GLU A 77 -11.14 7.69 -2.52
N THR A 78 -12.37 7.78 -2.03
CA THR A 78 -12.64 8.37 -0.71
C THR A 78 -11.91 7.61 0.40
N ARG A 79 -12.00 6.27 0.40
CA ARG A 79 -11.35 5.43 1.42
C ARG A 79 -9.84 5.45 1.37
N ARG A 80 -9.25 5.61 0.19
CA ARG A 80 -7.79 5.71 0.02
C ARG A 80 -7.18 6.83 0.85
N HIS A 81 -7.90 7.95 1.00
CA HIS A 81 -7.48 9.08 1.81
C HIS A 81 -7.54 8.83 3.33
N ASP A 82 -8.20 7.77 3.77
CA ASP A 82 -8.28 7.41 5.20
C ASP A 82 -7.03 6.67 5.72
N VAL A 83 -6.13 6.23 4.83
CA VAL A 83 -4.84 5.62 5.20
C VAL A 83 -3.92 6.68 5.79
N LYS A 84 -3.38 6.40 6.99
CA LYS A 84 -2.62 7.40 7.76
C LYS A 84 -1.11 7.28 7.61
N LEU A 85 -0.56 6.07 7.80
CA LEU A 85 0.88 5.84 7.88
C LEU A 85 1.40 4.73 6.96
N PHE A 86 0.57 3.74 6.66
CA PHE A 86 0.99 2.54 5.93
C PHE A 86 0.16 2.35 4.66
N PRO A 87 0.44 3.12 3.59
CA PRO A 87 -0.19 2.89 2.30
C PRO A 87 0.14 1.48 1.80
N ALA A 88 -0.75 0.91 0.98
CA ALA A 88 -0.46 -0.36 0.33
C ALA A 88 0.77 -0.22 -0.59
N GLY A 89 1.53 -1.29 -0.77
CA GLY A 89 2.70 -1.30 -1.66
C GLY A 89 2.32 -1.04 -3.13
N ASP A 90 1.08 -1.35 -3.50
CA ASP A 90 0.47 -1.14 -4.82
C ASP A 90 -0.39 0.14 -4.89
N ASN A 91 -0.14 1.14 -4.02
CA ASN A 91 -0.98 2.34 -3.92
C ASN A 91 -1.03 3.16 -5.21
N ASP A 92 0.08 3.25 -5.95
CA ASP A 92 0.14 3.98 -7.22
C ASP A 92 -0.70 3.25 -8.29
N LEU A 93 -0.56 1.93 -8.40
CA LEU A 93 -1.39 1.10 -9.26
C LEU A 93 -2.88 1.27 -8.94
N ARG A 94 -3.27 1.23 -7.67
CA ARG A 94 -4.67 1.46 -7.27
C ARG A 94 -5.20 2.82 -7.70
N THR A 95 -4.36 3.83 -7.60
CA THR A 95 -4.71 5.20 -8.02
C THR A 95 -5.04 5.24 -9.51
N GLU A 96 -4.21 4.63 -10.33
CA GLU A 96 -4.43 4.57 -11.78
C GLU A 96 -5.65 3.73 -12.14
N ILE A 97 -5.88 2.59 -11.47
CA ILE A 97 -7.08 1.76 -11.68
C ILE A 97 -8.36 2.51 -11.28
N ILE A 98 -8.35 3.24 -10.16
CA ILE A 98 -9.50 4.06 -9.75
C ILE A 98 -9.80 5.12 -10.81
N ARG A 99 -8.77 5.81 -11.30
CA ARG A 99 -8.90 6.82 -12.36
C ARG A 99 -9.47 6.21 -13.65
N THR A 100 -8.94 5.07 -14.09
CA THR A 100 -9.45 4.33 -15.24
C THR A 100 -10.92 3.96 -15.06
N GLY A 101 -11.29 3.47 -13.88
CA GLY A 101 -12.66 3.14 -13.52
C GLY A 101 -13.61 4.34 -13.52
N GLN A 102 -13.15 5.51 -13.09
CA GLN A 102 -13.93 6.76 -13.14
C GLN A 102 -14.17 7.21 -14.59
N LEU A 103 -13.16 7.09 -15.47
CA LEU A 103 -13.33 7.34 -16.91
C LEU A 103 -14.37 6.38 -17.52
N TYR A 104 -14.29 5.10 -17.17
CA TYR A 104 -15.27 4.10 -17.58
C TYR A 104 -16.70 4.47 -17.14
N GLN A 105 -16.89 4.86 -15.87
CA GLN A 105 -18.20 5.28 -15.35
C GLN A 105 -18.72 6.57 -15.99
N ALA A 106 -17.82 7.45 -16.42
CA ALA A 106 -18.15 8.65 -17.18
C ALA A 106 -18.50 8.37 -18.67
N GLY A 107 -18.41 7.11 -19.11
CA GLY A 107 -18.65 6.73 -20.50
C GLY A 107 -17.53 7.10 -21.45
N GLN A 108 -16.34 7.43 -20.94
CA GLN A 108 -15.16 7.79 -21.74
C GLN A 108 -14.39 6.52 -22.16
N TYR A 109 -15.05 5.66 -22.93
CA TYR A 109 -14.58 4.30 -23.23
C TYR A 109 -13.24 4.26 -23.96
N THR A 110 -13.02 5.16 -24.92
CA THR A 110 -11.76 5.27 -25.66
C THR A 110 -10.59 5.58 -24.70
N GLN A 111 -10.78 6.54 -23.81
CA GLN A 111 -9.75 6.86 -22.81
C GLN A 111 -9.56 5.71 -21.83
N THR A 112 -10.64 5.02 -21.45
CA THR A 112 -10.56 3.85 -20.57
C THR A 112 -9.64 2.78 -21.16
N LEU A 113 -9.77 2.43 -22.45
CA LEU A 113 -8.90 1.44 -23.10
C LEU A 113 -7.45 1.91 -23.12
N MET A 114 -7.19 3.15 -23.52
CA MET A 114 -5.83 3.71 -23.52
C MET A 114 -5.16 3.61 -22.13
N TYR A 115 -5.91 3.90 -21.06
CA TYR A 115 -5.38 3.76 -19.68
C TYR A 115 -5.20 2.31 -19.27
N ILE A 116 -6.01 1.37 -19.75
CA ILE A 116 -5.81 -0.06 -19.50
C ILE A 116 -4.51 -0.53 -20.20
N ASP A 117 -4.26 -0.10 -21.45
CA ASP A 117 -3.02 -0.40 -22.16
C ASP A 117 -1.80 0.17 -21.43
N ASP A 118 -1.88 1.44 -21.00
CA ASP A 118 -0.83 2.07 -20.20
C ASP A 118 -0.55 1.30 -18.89
N LEU A 119 -1.58 0.74 -18.25
CA LEU A 119 -1.41 -0.11 -17.06
C LEU A 119 -0.64 -1.39 -17.40
N HIS A 120 -0.96 -2.05 -18.51
CA HIS A 120 -0.25 -3.25 -18.96
C HIS A 120 1.20 -2.98 -19.39
N GLU A 121 1.49 -1.78 -19.87
CA GLU A 121 2.87 -1.37 -20.21
C GLU A 121 3.71 -1.01 -18.98
N ASN A 122 3.11 -0.38 -17.96
CA ASN A 122 3.83 0.19 -16.84
C ASN A 122 3.92 -0.73 -15.61
N TYR A 123 3.05 -1.74 -15.50
CA TYR A 123 2.98 -2.65 -14.35
C TYR A 123 3.15 -4.10 -14.79
N ALA A 124 3.81 -4.90 -13.95
CA ALA A 124 3.98 -6.32 -14.22
C ALA A 124 2.64 -7.08 -14.09
N ASP A 125 2.45 -8.12 -14.90
CA ASP A 125 1.25 -8.98 -14.86
C ASP A 125 0.96 -9.53 -13.45
N SER A 126 2.00 -9.81 -12.67
CA SER A 126 1.86 -10.28 -11.28
C SER A 126 1.24 -9.26 -10.34
N GLU A 127 1.34 -7.97 -10.65
CA GLU A 127 0.72 -6.89 -9.89
C GLU A 127 -0.72 -6.66 -10.35
N LEU A 128 -0.96 -6.76 -11.66
CA LEU A 128 -2.28 -6.57 -12.28
C LEU A 128 -3.24 -7.73 -12.01
N VAL A 129 -2.74 -8.96 -11.81
CA VAL A 129 -3.55 -10.18 -11.63
C VAL A 129 -4.65 -10.03 -10.58
N VAL A 130 -4.39 -9.23 -9.55
CA VAL A 130 -5.34 -8.97 -8.46
C VAL A 130 -6.57 -8.18 -8.92
N TYR A 131 -6.41 -7.39 -9.99
CA TYR A 131 -7.40 -6.48 -10.55
C TYR A 131 -7.84 -6.88 -11.97
N SER A 132 -7.30 -7.97 -12.53
CA SER A 132 -7.56 -8.40 -13.90
C SER A 132 -9.05 -8.51 -14.19
N GLY A 133 -9.84 -9.12 -13.31
CA GLY A 133 -11.28 -9.25 -13.51
C GLY A 133 -12.04 -7.93 -13.64
N VAL A 134 -11.55 -6.83 -13.06
CA VAL A 134 -12.11 -5.49 -13.21
C VAL A 134 -11.66 -4.88 -14.53
N LEU A 135 -10.37 -5.00 -14.86
CA LEU A 135 -9.79 -4.49 -16.10
C LEU A 135 -10.42 -5.16 -17.30
N ASP A 136 -10.46 -6.50 -17.32
CA ASP A 136 -11.09 -7.31 -18.38
C ASP A 136 -12.57 -6.95 -18.57
N ALA A 137 -13.31 -6.72 -17.47
CA ALA A 137 -14.72 -6.36 -17.55
C ALA A 137 -14.93 -4.93 -18.06
N MET A 138 -14.03 -3.98 -17.74
CA MET A 138 -14.07 -2.63 -18.32
C MET A 138 -13.74 -2.66 -19.79
N GLU A 139 -12.72 -3.40 -20.20
CA GLU A 139 -12.34 -3.59 -21.60
C GLU A 139 -13.48 -4.21 -22.40
N ALA A 140 -13.98 -5.39 -21.98
CA ALA A 140 -15.05 -6.10 -22.68
C ALA A 140 -16.33 -5.28 -22.86
N LYS A 141 -16.63 -4.33 -21.95
CA LYS A 141 -17.79 -3.46 -22.07
C LYS A 141 -17.50 -2.19 -22.85
N SER A 142 -16.26 -1.70 -22.87
CA SER A 142 -15.85 -0.50 -23.60
C SER A 142 -15.78 -0.74 -25.10
N LEU A 143 -15.24 -1.88 -25.52
CA LEU A 143 -15.06 -2.25 -26.93
C LEU A 143 -16.34 -2.10 -27.77
N PRO A 144 -17.50 -2.70 -27.42
CA PRO A 144 -18.71 -2.55 -28.24
C PRO A 144 -19.25 -1.11 -28.29
N GLN A 145 -18.99 -0.31 -27.25
CA GLN A 145 -19.42 1.08 -27.21
C GLN A 145 -18.61 1.94 -28.20
N ILE A 146 -17.31 1.70 -28.26
CA ILE A 146 -16.41 2.40 -29.20
C ILE A 146 -16.75 1.99 -30.64
N TYR A 147 -16.95 0.69 -30.88
CA TYR A 147 -17.41 0.24 -32.22
C TYR A 147 -18.72 0.87 -32.65
N ALA A 148 -19.68 0.99 -31.74
CA ALA A 148 -20.97 1.62 -32.04
C ALA A 148 -20.80 3.13 -32.30
N ALA A 149 -19.96 3.83 -31.55
CA ALA A 149 -19.65 5.24 -31.76
C ALA A 149 -18.99 5.46 -33.13
N ALA A 150 -17.92 4.72 -33.43
CA ALA A 150 -17.21 4.79 -34.70
C ALA A 150 -18.11 4.50 -35.91
N ALA A 151 -19.02 3.52 -35.77
CA ALA A 151 -20.00 3.23 -36.85
C ALA A 151 -21.01 4.37 -37.07
N ASN A 152 -21.43 5.02 -35.96
CA ASN A 152 -22.32 6.19 -36.04
C ASN A 152 -21.62 7.38 -36.72
N ASP A 153 -20.38 7.67 -36.32
CA ASP A 153 -19.59 8.77 -36.88
C ASP A 153 -19.28 8.53 -38.37
N TYR A 154 -18.96 7.28 -38.74
CA TYR A 154 -18.81 6.91 -40.13
C TYR A 154 -20.10 7.15 -40.93
N SER A 155 -21.24 6.78 -40.34
CA SER A 155 -22.56 6.99 -41.00
C SER A 155 -22.93 8.47 -41.10
N ALA A 156 -22.47 9.29 -40.16
CA ALA A 156 -22.60 10.75 -40.18
C ALA A 156 -21.60 11.44 -41.12
N GLN A 157 -20.74 10.68 -41.80
CA GLN A 157 -19.64 11.16 -42.65
C GLN A 157 -18.53 11.91 -41.92
N ASP A 158 -18.44 11.77 -40.59
CA ASP A 158 -17.29 12.21 -39.77
C ASP A 158 -16.20 11.13 -39.77
N TYR A 159 -15.55 10.99 -40.92
CA TYR A 159 -14.53 9.95 -41.13
C TYR A 159 -13.28 10.16 -40.30
N GLN A 160 -12.96 11.38 -39.86
CA GLN A 160 -11.79 11.64 -39.02
C GLN A 160 -12.00 11.13 -37.60
N THR A 161 -13.16 11.43 -37.02
CA THR A 161 -13.52 10.93 -35.68
C THR A 161 -13.66 9.40 -35.69
N ALA A 162 -14.36 8.85 -36.68
CA ALA A 162 -14.50 7.40 -36.85
C ALA A 162 -13.14 6.69 -36.98
N LEU A 163 -12.20 7.25 -37.75
CA LEU A 163 -10.86 6.70 -37.90
C LEU A 163 -10.07 6.72 -36.57
N ALA A 164 -10.16 7.82 -35.81
CA ALA A 164 -9.50 7.95 -34.53
C ALA A 164 -10.00 6.87 -33.53
N GLU A 165 -11.32 6.62 -33.50
CA GLU A 165 -11.91 5.58 -32.66
C GLU A 165 -11.51 4.17 -33.08
N TYR A 166 -11.51 3.87 -34.40
CA TYR A 166 -11.04 2.58 -34.91
C TYR A 166 -9.54 2.34 -34.66
N THR A 167 -8.72 3.40 -34.59
CA THR A 167 -7.28 3.27 -34.34
C THR A 167 -6.99 2.80 -32.89
N VAL A 168 -7.85 3.14 -31.94
CA VAL A 168 -7.73 2.66 -30.53
C VAL A 168 -8.10 1.19 -30.43
N LEU A 169 -8.81 0.63 -31.39
CA LEU A 169 -9.26 -0.77 -31.41
C LEU A 169 -8.27 -1.72 -32.14
N ALA A 170 -7.20 -1.18 -32.74
CA ALA A 170 -6.23 -1.91 -33.56
C ALA A 170 -5.01 -2.33 -32.75
#